data_568292d05dba78d8034d471e25399354
#
_entry.id   568292d05dba78d8034d471e25399354
#
_cell.length_a   1.000
_cell.length_b   1.000
_cell.length_c   1.000
_cell.angle_alpha   90.00
_cell.angle_beta   90.00
_cell.angle_gamma   90.00
#
_symmetry.space_group_name_H-M   'P 1'
#
loop_
_entity.id
_entity.type
_entity.pdbx_description
1 polymer ?
#
loop_
_entity_poly.entity_id
_entity_poly.type
_entity_poly.pdbx_seq_one_letter_code
_entity_poly.pdbx_strand_id
1 'polypeptide(L)'
;MTNIQTEAQMETELLKQLEQLGYQYVTIANEADLLANFKLQLERHNKIAALSDREFDQILNKLQKGSIFDKAKTLRQKKDYTRDDNTVGYIDLIDMFDFCQNTYQVTNQVTIDGKYQNRYDVTILINGLPLVQIELKRRGLELKEAFNQTNRYERHSYGAGYGLFQYIQLFVISNGVNTKYYANSKISARSFEQTFYWTDTQNNQITQLKDFTYQFLDTCHLSKMITKYIVLNESTDTLMVLRPYQYYAVEEIVKRVKESDENGYIWHTTGSGKTLTSFKTSQIITSIPDIAKVVFVVDRKDLDYQ
;
A
#
# COMPACT_ATOMS: atom_id res chain seq x y z
N MET A 1 -22.01 28.57 15.12
CA MET A 1 -20.85 27.84 15.65
C MET A 1 -20.71 26.60 14.77
N THR A 2 -19.72 26.57 13.89
CA THR A 2 -19.42 25.39 13.07
C THR A 2 -18.94 24.29 14.00
N ASN A 3 -19.74 23.22 14.12
CA ASN A 3 -19.38 22.05 14.92
C ASN A 3 -18.07 21.48 14.35
N ILE A 4 -16.96 21.64 15.08
CA ILE A 4 -15.67 21.11 14.67
C ILE A 4 -15.76 19.60 14.80
N GLN A 5 -15.68 18.89 13.67
CA GLN A 5 -15.71 17.44 13.62
C GLN A 5 -14.54 16.86 14.42
N THR A 6 -14.83 15.97 15.33
CA THR A 6 -13.82 15.26 16.14
C THR A 6 -13.12 14.16 15.34
N GLU A 7 -11.94 13.71 15.78
CA GLU A 7 -11.25 12.55 15.18
C GLU A 7 -12.15 11.29 15.17
N ALA A 8 -12.84 11.01 16.26
CA ALA A 8 -13.77 9.87 16.36
C ALA A 8 -14.97 9.96 15.38
N GLN A 9 -15.48 11.17 15.12
CA GLN A 9 -16.54 11.37 14.12
C GLN A 9 -16.02 11.10 12.70
N MET A 10 -14.83 11.64 12.37
CA MET A 10 -14.18 11.39 11.07
C MET A 10 -13.89 9.91 10.86
N GLU A 11 -13.39 9.24 11.89
CA GLU A 11 -13.12 7.80 11.86
C GLU A 11 -14.41 7.00 11.58
N THR A 12 -15.50 7.30 12.29
CA THR A 12 -16.78 6.64 12.07
C THR A 12 -17.32 6.86 10.66
N GLU A 13 -17.19 8.08 10.12
CA GLU A 13 -17.64 8.39 8.76
C GLU A 13 -16.76 7.71 7.71
N LEU A 14 -15.43 7.69 7.92
CA LEU A 14 -14.49 7.00 7.04
C LEU A 14 -14.79 5.49 6.97
N LEU A 15 -15.03 4.84 8.11
CA LEU A 15 -15.38 3.42 8.15
C LEU A 15 -16.66 3.14 7.36
N LYS A 16 -17.71 3.94 7.53
CA LYS A 16 -18.96 3.80 6.74
C LYS A 16 -18.72 3.96 5.24
N GLN A 17 -17.87 4.90 4.83
CA GLN A 17 -17.54 5.10 3.42
C GLN A 17 -16.76 3.91 2.85
N LEU A 18 -15.81 3.36 3.61
CA LEU A 18 -15.07 2.17 3.20
C LEU A 18 -15.97 0.95 3.08
N GLU A 19 -16.92 0.75 4.00
CA GLU A 19 -17.94 -0.31 3.87
C GLU A 19 -18.79 -0.13 2.59
N GLN A 20 -19.18 1.09 2.23
CA GLN A 20 -19.87 1.39 0.97
C GLN A 20 -19.03 1.07 -0.28
N LEU A 21 -17.70 1.15 -0.17
CA LEU A 21 -16.74 0.77 -1.21
C LEU A 21 -16.44 -0.74 -1.24
N GLY A 22 -17.12 -1.54 -0.41
CA GLY A 22 -17.00 -2.99 -0.39
C GLY A 22 -15.97 -3.55 0.60
N TYR A 23 -15.44 -2.73 1.50
CA TYR A 23 -14.60 -3.23 2.59
C TYR A 23 -15.44 -3.92 3.66
N GLN A 24 -14.97 -5.07 4.12
CA GLN A 24 -15.56 -5.74 5.26
C GLN A 24 -14.98 -5.17 6.56
N TYR A 25 -15.83 -4.61 7.43
CA TYR A 25 -15.40 -4.22 8.77
C TYR A 25 -15.11 -5.47 9.60
N VAL A 26 -13.96 -5.49 10.28
CA VAL A 26 -13.54 -6.56 11.18
C VAL A 26 -13.03 -5.97 12.49
N THR A 27 -13.40 -6.58 13.61
CA THR A 27 -12.90 -6.17 14.91
C THR A 27 -11.58 -6.86 15.20
N ILE A 28 -10.51 -6.07 15.27
CA ILE A 28 -9.16 -6.53 15.62
C ILE A 28 -8.66 -5.60 16.72
N ALA A 29 -8.66 -6.06 17.95
CA ALA A 29 -8.28 -5.24 19.09
C ALA A 29 -6.77 -5.28 19.37
N ASN A 30 -6.12 -6.38 19.03
CA ASN A 30 -4.74 -6.67 19.40
C ASN A 30 -4.03 -7.54 18.36
N GLU A 31 -2.77 -7.89 18.62
CA GLU A 31 -1.95 -8.71 17.72
C GLU A 31 -2.48 -10.15 17.56
N ALA A 32 -3.02 -10.75 18.60
CA ALA A 32 -3.57 -12.12 18.52
C ALA A 32 -4.78 -12.18 17.57
N ASP A 33 -5.68 -11.19 17.65
CA ASP A 33 -6.81 -11.07 16.73
C ASP A 33 -6.32 -10.86 15.29
N LEU A 34 -5.28 -10.04 15.10
CA LEU A 34 -4.69 -9.79 13.78
C LEU A 34 -4.12 -11.07 13.17
N LEU A 35 -3.37 -11.85 13.96
CA LEU A 35 -2.81 -13.13 13.51
C LEU A 35 -3.87 -14.16 13.19
N ALA A 36 -4.92 -14.25 14.01
CA ALA A 36 -6.05 -15.16 13.78
C ALA A 36 -6.81 -14.79 12.49
N ASN A 37 -7.08 -13.49 12.27
CA ASN A 37 -7.67 -13.01 11.03
C ASN A 37 -6.76 -13.27 9.83
N PHE A 38 -5.46 -13.02 9.95
CA PHE A 38 -4.50 -13.26 8.88
C PHE A 38 -4.45 -14.74 8.49
N LYS A 39 -4.38 -15.67 9.45
CA LYS A 39 -4.41 -17.11 9.20
C LYS A 39 -5.64 -17.50 8.37
N LEU A 40 -6.83 -17.07 8.82
CA LEU A 40 -8.09 -17.35 8.14
C LEU A 40 -8.13 -16.80 6.72
N GLN A 41 -7.70 -15.55 6.50
CA GLN A 41 -7.71 -14.92 5.18
C GLN A 41 -6.66 -15.55 4.26
N LEU A 42 -5.49 -15.93 4.78
CA LEU A 42 -4.44 -16.62 4.03
C LEU A 42 -4.93 -17.97 3.50
N GLU A 43 -5.60 -18.75 4.35
CA GLU A 43 -6.20 -20.04 3.97
C GLU A 43 -7.27 -19.87 2.88
N ARG A 44 -8.15 -18.88 3.03
CA ARG A 44 -9.21 -18.55 2.06
C ARG A 44 -8.64 -18.09 0.72
N HIS A 45 -7.69 -17.16 0.75
CA HIS A 45 -7.08 -16.61 -0.45
C HIS A 45 -6.39 -17.69 -1.27
N ASN A 46 -5.66 -18.59 -0.62
CA ASN A 46 -4.93 -19.67 -1.27
C ASN A 46 -5.79 -20.94 -1.53
N LYS A 47 -7.05 -20.94 -1.08
CA LYS A 47 -7.97 -22.09 -1.21
C LYS A 47 -7.36 -23.40 -0.67
N ILE A 48 -6.65 -23.31 0.45
CA ILE A 48 -6.01 -24.42 1.13
C ILE A 48 -6.81 -24.85 2.37
N ALA A 49 -6.57 -26.09 2.80
CA ALA A 49 -7.09 -26.58 4.08
C ALA A 49 -6.54 -25.74 5.26
N ALA A 50 -7.23 -25.79 6.39
CA ALA A 50 -6.77 -25.11 7.60
C ALA A 50 -5.34 -25.50 7.95
N LEU A 51 -4.48 -24.49 8.10
CA LEU A 51 -3.09 -24.68 8.50
C LEU A 51 -3.00 -25.13 9.95
N SER A 52 -2.17 -26.11 10.22
CA SER A 52 -1.79 -26.42 11.61
C SER A 52 -1.00 -25.24 12.21
N ASP A 53 -0.87 -25.25 13.52
CA ASP A 53 -0.08 -24.20 14.20
C ASP A 53 1.39 -24.26 13.75
N ARG A 54 1.95 -25.46 13.58
CA ARG A 54 3.30 -25.67 13.06
C ARG A 54 3.49 -25.11 11.65
N GLU A 55 2.55 -25.34 10.76
CA GLU A 55 2.58 -24.83 9.38
C GLU A 55 2.48 -23.30 9.37
N PHE A 56 1.56 -22.75 10.15
CA PHE A 56 1.37 -21.31 10.25
C PHE A 56 2.59 -20.61 10.87
N ASP A 57 3.19 -21.18 11.91
CA ASP A 57 4.42 -20.65 12.53
C ASP A 57 5.60 -20.66 11.54
N GLN A 58 5.74 -21.68 10.70
CA GLN A 58 6.75 -21.69 9.64
C GLN A 58 6.55 -20.52 8.67
N ILE A 59 5.30 -20.27 8.25
CA ILE A 59 4.95 -19.15 7.39
C ILE A 59 5.30 -17.83 8.09
N LEU A 60 4.84 -17.62 9.32
CA LEU A 60 5.10 -16.41 10.09
C LEU A 60 6.61 -16.15 10.26
N ASN A 61 7.39 -17.19 10.58
CA ASN A 61 8.85 -17.08 10.70
C ASN A 61 9.53 -16.63 9.39
N LYS A 62 9.00 -16.99 8.23
CA LYS A 62 9.47 -16.48 6.95
C LYS A 62 9.06 -15.03 6.72
N LEU A 63 7.82 -14.67 7.10
CA LEU A 63 7.27 -13.33 6.92
C LEU A 63 7.88 -12.28 7.86
N GLN A 64 8.40 -12.69 9.01
CA GLN A 64 9.06 -11.78 9.98
C GLN A 64 10.41 -11.26 9.51
N LYS A 65 11.11 -11.99 8.63
CA LYS A 65 12.48 -11.69 8.25
C LYS A 65 12.59 -10.43 7.39
N GLY A 66 13.67 -9.69 7.59
CA GLY A 66 14.06 -8.56 6.75
C GLY A 66 13.43 -7.23 7.16
N SER A 67 13.82 -6.21 6.44
CA SER A 67 13.37 -4.82 6.57
C SER A 67 11.97 -4.61 5.98
N ILE A 68 11.42 -3.39 6.11
CA ILE A 68 10.19 -2.96 5.41
C ILE A 68 10.33 -3.18 3.90
N PHE A 69 11.51 -2.90 3.33
CA PHE A 69 11.79 -3.12 1.91
C PHE A 69 11.72 -4.62 1.53
N ASP A 70 12.32 -5.49 2.35
CA ASP A 70 12.27 -6.94 2.14
C ASP A 70 10.83 -7.49 2.25
N LYS A 71 10.02 -6.93 3.16
CA LYS A 71 8.61 -7.29 3.29
C LYS A 71 7.78 -6.87 2.08
N ALA A 72 8.08 -5.72 1.49
CA ALA A 72 7.46 -5.31 0.25
C ALA A 72 7.82 -6.22 -0.93
N LYS A 73 9.05 -6.76 -0.97
CA LYS A 73 9.43 -7.82 -1.91
C LYS A 73 8.70 -9.12 -1.61
N THR A 74 8.68 -9.52 -0.33
CA THR A 74 8.03 -10.73 0.14
C THR A 74 6.53 -10.74 -0.20
N LEU A 75 5.84 -9.62 -0.04
CA LEU A 75 4.43 -9.45 -0.40
C LEU A 75 4.12 -9.86 -1.86
N ARG A 76 5.09 -9.68 -2.76
CA ARG A 76 4.96 -9.91 -4.21
C ARG A 76 5.50 -11.26 -4.69
N GLN A 77 5.86 -12.14 -3.77
CA GLN A 77 6.51 -13.42 -4.07
C GLN A 77 5.73 -14.56 -3.46
N LYS A 78 5.59 -15.64 -4.24
CA LYS A 78 5.10 -16.91 -3.71
C LYS A 78 6.04 -17.45 -2.64
N LYS A 79 5.50 -17.96 -1.54
CA LYS A 79 6.24 -18.55 -0.43
C LYS A 79 5.91 -20.03 -0.30
N ASP A 80 6.92 -20.83 -0.02
CA ASP A 80 6.79 -22.23 0.30
C ASP A 80 6.64 -22.44 1.81
N TYR A 81 6.07 -23.58 2.20
CA TYR A 81 6.08 -24.09 3.58
C TYR A 81 6.02 -25.62 3.55
N THR A 82 6.45 -26.27 4.63
CA THR A 82 6.39 -27.72 4.73
C THR A 82 5.13 -28.13 5.46
N ARG A 83 4.30 -28.94 4.82
CA ARG A 83 3.08 -29.48 5.42
C ARG A 83 3.39 -30.55 6.47
N ASP A 84 2.40 -30.89 7.29
CA ASP A 84 2.56 -31.90 8.33
C ASP A 84 2.84 -33.31 7.75
N ASP A 85 2.40 -33.56 6.52
CA ASP A 85 2.70 -34.78 5.75
C ASP A 85 4.08 -34.78 5.05
N ASN A 86 4.92 -33.75 5.32
CA ASN A 86 6.21 -33.46 4.70
C ASN A 86 6.17 -33.08 3.22
N THR A 87 5.02 -32.84 2.63
CA THR A 87 4.93 -32.26 1.28
C THR A 87 5.17 -30.75 1.33
N VAL A 88 5.49 -30.15 0.18
CA VAL A 88 5.69 -28.70 0.07
C VAL A 88 4.39 -28.02 -0.35
N GLY A 89 3.92 -27.09 0.45
CA GLY A 89 2.84 -26.19 0.11
C GLY A 89 3.36 -24.83 -0.36
N TYR A 90 2.52 -24.09 -1.07
CA TYR A 90 2.83 -22.75 -1.56
C TYR A 90 1.70 -21.80 -1.22
N ILE A 91 2.05 -20.55 -0.89
CA ILE A 91 1.10 -19.48 -0.64
C ILE A 91 1.47 -18.22 -1.39
N ASP A 92 0.47 -17.50 -1.83
CA ASP A 92 0.53 -16.10 -2.26
C ASP A 92 -0.09 -15.22 -1.17
N LEU A 93 0.50 -14.06 -0.91
CA LEU A 93 0.01 -13.11 0.09
C LEU A 93 -1.04 -12.17 -0.49
N ILE A 94 -0.93 -11.87 -1.79
CA ILE A 94 -1.81 -10.97 -2.52
C ILE A 94 -1.86 -11.40 -3.99
N ASP A 95 -3.04 -11.33 -4.60
CA ASP A 95 -3.14 -11.46 -6.04
C ASP A 95 -2.69 -10.14 -6.70
N MET A 96 -1.65 -10.23 -7.51
CA MET A 96 -1.03 -9.10 -8.19
C MET A 96 -1.71 -8.74 -9.51
N PHE A 97 -2.59 -9.58 -10.02
CA PHE A 97 -3.17 -9.50 -11.37
C PHE A 97 -4.69 -9.37 -11.35
N ASP A 98 -5.37 -10.26 -10.64
CA ASP A 98 -6.82 -10.24 -10.46
C ASP A 98 -7.17 -9.68 -9.07
N PHE A 99 -7.41 -8.39 -9.02
CA PHE A 99 -7.69 -7.69 -7.76
C PHE A 99 -8.98 -8.17 -7.09
N CYS A 100 -9.95 -8.67 -7.86
CA CYS A 100 -11.21 -9.18 -7.33
C CYS A 100 -11.04 -10.47 -6.51
N GLN A 101 -9.91 -11.16 -6.64
CA GLN A 101 -9.58 -12.33 -5.82
C GLN A 101 -9.07 -11.97 -4.43
N ASN A 102 -8.73 -10.70 -4.19
CA ASN A 102 -8.31 -10.24 -2.87
C ASN A 102 -9.51 -9.91 -1.99
N THR A 103 -9.41 -10.19 -0.70
CA THR A 103 -10.37 -9.78 0.33
C THR A 103 -9.94 -8.45 0.93
N TYR A 104 -10.84 -7.48 0.92
CA TYR A 104 -10.61 -6.14 1.46
C TYR A 104 -11.32 -6.00 2.79
N GLN A 105 -10.56 -5.71 3.84
CA GLN A 105 -11.07 -5.52 5.19
C GLN A 105 -10.62 -4.16 5.74
N VAL A 106 -11.39 -3.63 6.66
CA VAL A 106 -11.03 -2.44 7.43
C VAL A 106 -11.24 -2.70 8.91
N THR A 107 -10.34 -2.19 9.72
CA THR A 107 -10.42 -2.19 11.18
C THR A 107 -9.95 -0.85 11.72
N ASN A 108 -10.28 -0.58 12.97
CA ASN A 108 -9.84 0.64 13.64
C ASN A 108 -9.39 0.36 15.07
N GLN A 109 -8.64 1.31 15.64
CA GLN A 109 -8.22 1.31 17.03
C GLN A 109 -7.43 0.06 17.44
N VAL A 110 -6.70 -0.54 16.50
CA VAL A 110 -5.84 -1.70 16.78
C VAL A 110 -4.75 -1.28 17.75
N THR A 111 -4.61 -2.02 18.84
CA THR A 111 -3.56 -1.79 19.82
C THR A 111 -2.47 -2.84 19.67
N ILE A 112 -1.25 -2.37 19.49
CA ILE A 112 -0.06 -3.24 19.44
C ILE A 112 0.84 -2.90 20.63
N ASP A 113 1.12 -3.90 21.44
CA ASP A 113 2.05 -3.79 22.55
C ASP A 113 3.49 -3.93 22.04
N GLY A 114 4.30 -2.93 22.31
CA GLY A 114 5.70 -2.90 21.96
C GLY A 114 6.48 -2.24 23.10
N LYS A 115 7.56 -1.51 22.79
CA LYS A 115 8.24 -0.68 23.78
C LYS A 115 7.31 0.35 24.41
N TYR A 116 6.28 0.78 23.65
CA TYR A 116 5.16 1.59 24.07
C TYR A 116 3.90 1.04 23.40
N GLN A 117 2.75 1.18 24.07
CA GLN A 117 1.45 0.83 23.51
C GLN A 117 1.10 1.88 22.45
N ASN A 118 0.87 1.44 21.21
CA ASN A 118 0.41 2.29 20.12
C ASN A 118 -0.97 1.86 19.66
N ARG A 119 -1.80 2.84 19.37
CA ARG A 119 -3.15 2.65 18.87
C ARG A 119 -3.26 3.30 17.50
N TYR A 120 -3.62 2.50 16.52
CA TYR A 120 -3.74 2.88 15.11
C TYR A 120 -5.16 3.29 14.80
N ASP A 121 -5.37 4.46 14.18
CA ASP A 121 -6.71 4.98 13.94
C ASP A 121 -7.51 4.08 13.01
N VAL A 122 -7.15 3.99 11.72
CA VAL A 122 -7.82 3.10 10.77
C VAL A 122 -6.77 2.33 9.96
N THR A 123 -6.95 1.03 9.85
CA THR A 123 -6.07 0.13 9.10
C THR A 123 -6.87 -0.61 8.04
N ILE A 124 -6.40 -0.56 6.79
CA ILE A 124 -6.92 -1.38 5.71
C ILE A 124 -6.07 -2.63 5.58
N LEU A 125 -6.76 -3.79 5.58
CA LEU A 125 -6.12 -5.08 5.38
C LEU A 125 -6.53 -5.65 4.01
N ILE A 126 -5.56 -6.26 3.34
CA ILE A 126 -5.81 -7.05 2.14
C ILE A 126 -5.37 -8.47 2.43
N ASN A 127 -6.26 -9.43 2.27
CA ASN A 127 -6.06 -10.84 2.66
C ASN A 127 -5.56 -10.99 4.10
N GLY A 128 -6.08 -10.14 5.00
CA GLY A 128 -5.70 -10.12 6.41
C GLY A 128 -4.39 -9.42 6.74
N LEU A 129 -3.57 -9.00 5.75
CA LEU A 129 -2.34 -8.24 5.97
C LEU A 129 -2.61 -6.73 6.04
N PRO A 130 -2.11 -6.01 7.04
CA PRO A 130 -2.22 -4.55 7.11
C PRO A 130 -1.33 -3.91 6.02
N LEU A 131 -1.96 -3.36 4.98
CA LEU A 131 -1.25 -2.78 3.84
C LEU A 131 -1.38 -1.26 3.75
N VAL A 132 -2.41 -0.67 4.37
CA VAL A 132 -2.56 0.79 4.43
C VAL A 132 -2.90 1.22 5.86
N GLN A 133 -2.19 2.22 6.34
CA GLN A 133 -2.48 2.88 7.61
C GLN A 133 -2.99 4.30 7.35
N ILE A 134 -4.13 4.63 7.94
CA ILE A 134 -4.73 5.96 7.88
C ILE A 134 -4.64 6.59 9.26
N GLU A 135 -4.04 7.76 9.35
CA GLU A 135 -3.90 8.54 10.57
C GLU A 135 -4.74 9.80 10.48
N LEU A 136 -5.58 10.01 11.45
CA LEU A 136 -6.53 11.11 11.51
C LEU A 136 -6.12 12.13 12.56
N LYS A 137 -6.32 13.41 12.26
CA LYS A 137 -6.20 14.51 13.22
C LYS A 137 -7.44 15.37 13.13
N ARG A 138 -7.83 15.98 14.24
CA ARG A 138 -8.96 16.90 14.26
C ARG A 138 -8.73 18.06 13.30
N ARG A 139 -9.82 18.58 12.77
CA ARG A 139 -9.81 19.74 11.91
C ARG A 139 -9.07 20.92 12.60
N GLY A 140 -8.20 21.58 11.84
CA GLY A 140 -7.39 22.72 12.34
C GLY A 140 -5.97 22.34 12.77
N LEU A 141 -5.66 21.05 12.92
CA LEU A 141 -4.28 20.60 13.12
C LEU A 141 -3.55 20.42 11.79
N GLU A 142 -2.24 20.60 11.83
CA GLU A 142 -1.41 20.39 10.65
C GLU A 142 -1.21 18.89 10.35
N LEU A 143 -1.19 18.52 9.07
CA LEU A 143 -0.93 17.14 8.65
C LEU A 143 0.45 16.62 9.10
N LYS A 144 1.38 17.53 9.38
CA LYS A 144 2.72 17.17 9.88
C LYS A 144 2.65 16.46 11.25
N GLU A 145 1.62 16.74 12.05
CA GLU A 145 1.41 16.02 13.32
C GLU A 145 1.05 14.57 13.09
N ALA A 146 0.14 14.29 12.14
CA ALA A 146 -0.20 12.93 11.73
C ALA A 146 1.02 12.20 11.15
N PHE A 147 1.80 12.86 10.28
CA PHE A 147 3.04 12.32 9.74
C PHE A 147 4.06 11.96 10.84
N ASN A 148 4.24 12.82 11.82
CA ASN A 148 5.13 12.56 12.94
C ASN A 148 4.64 11.38 13.80
N GLN A 149 3.33 11.18 13.89
CA GLN A 149 2.75 10.05 14.62
C GLN A 149 3.04 8.72 13.92
N THR A 150 2.86 8.63 12.60
CA THR A 150 3.23 7.43 11.84
C THR A 150 4.71 7.07 11.95
N ASN A 151 5.60 8.08 12.05
CA ASN A 151 7.03 7.85 12.27
C ASN A 151 7.33 7.33 13.69
N ARG A 152 6.53 7.70 14.70
CA ARG A 152 6.67 7.15 16.05
C ARG A 152 6.28 5.68 16.09
N TYR A 153 5.24 5.27 15.36
CA TYR A 153 4.80 3.87 15.30
C TYR A 153 5.91 2.94 14.82
N GLU A 154 6.66 3.31 13.81
CA GLU A 154 7.77 2.48 13.33
C GLU A 154 8.88 2.32 14.38
N ARG A 155 9.22 3.39 15.11
CA ARG A 155 10.26 3.35 16.13
C ARG A 155 9.90 2.48 17.32
N HIS A 156 8.61 2.32 17.61
CA HIS A 156 8.15 1.80 18.90
C HIS A 156 7.35 0.51 18.82
N SER A 157 6.73 0.18 17.68
CA SER A 157 5.78 -0.93 17.58
C SER A 157 6.05 -1.91 16.45
N TYR A 158 6.64 -1.49 15.34
CA TYR A 158 6.82 -2.39 14.20
C TYR A 158 7.88 -3.48 14.43
N GLY A 159 8.60 -3.44 15.55
CA GLY A 159 9.54 -4.47 15.97
C GLY A 159 8.99 -5.44 17.00
N ALA A 160 7.73 -5.27 17.44
CA ALA A 160 7.10 -6.14 18.42
C ALA A 160 6.36 -7.30 17.74
N GLY A 161 6.38 -8.45 18.35
CA GLY A 161 5.67 -9.62 17.87
C GLY A 161 6.06 -10.07 16.47
N TYR A 162 5.08 -10.54 15.69
CA TYR A 162 5.30 -11.02 14.33
C TYR A 162 5.43 -9.89 13.28
N GLY A 163 5.35 -8.65 13.70
CA GLY A 163 5.68 -7.49 12.87
C GLY A 163 4.85 -7.33 11.59
N LEU A 164 3.58 -7.79 11.55
CA LEU A 164 2.73 -7.70 10.36
C LEU A 164 2.48 -6.25 9.90
N PHE A 165 2.51 -5.28 10.82
CA PHE A 165 2.43 -3.85 10.46
C PHE A 165 3.62 -3.34 9.63
N GLN A 166 4.72 -4.08 9.57
CA GLN A 166 5.82 -3.78 8.65
C GLN A 166 5.47 -4.03 7.18
N TYR A 167 4.33 -4.73 6.91
CA TYR A 167 3.79 -4.92 5.56
C TYR A 167 3.03 -3.71 5.03
N ILE A 168 2.75 -2.69 5.84
CA ILE A 168 2.14 -1.45 5.36
C ILE A 168 2.94 -0.92 4.18
N GLN A 169 2.24 -0.69 3.07
CA GLN A 169 2.82 -0.15 1.83
C GLN A 169 2.58 1.35 1.72
N LEU A 170 1.43 1.82 2.20
CA LEU A 170 1.00 3.20 2.09
C LEU A 170 0.55 3.75 3.44
N PHE A 171 0.87 4.99 3.67
CA PHE A 171 0.26 5.82 4.70
C PHE A 171 -0.66 6.85 4.08
N VAL A 172 -1.77 7.10 4.74
CA VAL A 172 -2.69 8.20 4.48
C VAL A 172 -2.77 9.05 5.74
N ILE A 173 -2.63 10.35 5.62
CA ILE A 173 -2.74 11.31 6.71
C ILE A 173 -3.82 12.33 6.40
N SER A 174 -4.73 12.58 7.34
CA SER A 174 -5.84 13.50 7.10
C SER A 174 -6.23 14.29 8.35
N ASN A 175 -6.71 15.51 8.13
CA ASN A 175 -7.42 16.31 9.13
C ASN A 175 -8.87 16.62 8.69
N GLY A 176 -9.40 15.80 7.78
CA GLY A 176 -10.71 15.94 7.20
C GLY A 176 -10.78 16.89 6.01
N VAL A 177 -10.04 18.00 6.04
CA VAL A 177 -9.99 19.03 4.99
C VAL A 177 -8.83 18.80 4.02
N ASN A 178 -7.71 18.36 4.56
CA ASN A 178 -6.51 18.04 3.80
C ASN A 178 -6.18 16.57 4.01
N THR A 179 -5.93 15.85 2.91
CA THR A 179 -5.58 14.44 2.90
C THR A 179 -4.42 14.20 1.95
N LYS A 180 -3.40 13.54 2.45
CA LYS A 180 -2.21 13.19 1.69
C LYS A 180 -1.86 11.72 1.85
N TYR A 181 -1.13 11.17 0.89
CA TYR A 181 -0.61 9.82 0.93
C TYR A 181 0.89 9.78 0.66
N TYR A 182 1.55 8.72 1.10
CA TYR A 182 2.97 8.45 0.84
C TYR A 182 3.30 6.97 1.07
N ALA A 183 4.42 6.52 0.47
CA ALA A 183 4.88 5.15 0.64
C ALA A 183 5.54 4.94 2.01
N ASN A 184 5.35 3.74 2.57
CA ASN A 184 6.10 3.30 3.73
C ASN A 184 7.55 2.99 3.32
N SER A 185 8.50 3.69 3.91
CA SER A 185 9.92 3.48 3.69
C SER A 185 10.67 3.61 5.02
N LYS A 186 11.95 3.24 5.06
CA LYS A 186 12.74 3.41 6.27
C LYS A 186 12.69 4.88 6.75
N ILE A 187 12.66 5.10 8.07
CA ILE A 187 12.47 6.44 8.67
C ILE A 187 13.47 7.47 8.12
N SER A 188 14.73 7.07 7.92
CA SER A 188 15.76 7.95 7.38
C SER A 188 15.50 8.46 5.96
N ALA A 189 14.61 7.79 5.22
CA ALA A 189 14.23 8.17 3.87
C ALA A 189 12.85 8.86 3.79
N ARG A 190 12.12 8.99 4.92
CA ARG A 190 10.82 9.66 4.96
C ARG A 190 10.97 11.15 5.15
N SER A 191 10.29 11.93 4.32
CA SER A 191 10.15 13.37 4.46
C SER A 191 8.69 13.76 4.28
N PHE A 192 8.23 14.75 5.06
CA PHE A 192 6.89 15.32 4.87
C PHE A 192 6.73 15.96 3.48
N GLU A 193 7.81 16.41 2.86
CA GLU A 193 7.83 16.94 1.49
C GLU A 193 7.53 15.86 0.43
N GLN A 194 7.68 14.58 0.79
CA GLN A 194 7.34 13.43 -0.06
C GLN A 194 5.92 12.91 0.20
N THR A 195 5.06 13.69 0.83
CA THR A 195 3.64 13.41 0.95
C THR A 195 2.87 14.14 -0.14
N PHE A 196 1.92 13.47 -0.79
CA PHE A 196 1.25 13.98 -1.99
C PHE A 196 -0.26 14.09 -1.77
N TYR A 197 -0.86 15.17 -2.29
CA TYR A 197 -2.29 15.21 -2.54
C TYR A 197 -2.61 14.31 -3.74
N TRP A 198 -3.74 13.62 -3.69
CA TRP A 198 -4.28 13.02 -4.91
C TRP A 198 -4.87 14.12 -5.80
N THR A 199 -4.91 13.88 -7.11
CA THR A 199 -5.53 14.81 -8.07
C THR A 199 -6.44 14.05 -9.02
N ASP A 200 -7.34 14.77 -9.68
CA ASP A 200 -8.04 14.27 -10.86
C ASP A 200 -7.15 14.32 -12.13
N THR A 201 -7.72 13.93 -13.26
CA THR A 201 -7.05 13.94 -14.57
C THR A 201 -6.70 15.34 -15.08
N GLN A 202 -7.34 16.39 -14.55
CA GLN A 202 -7.05 17.79 -14.85
C GLN A 202 -6.06 18.42 -13.86
N ASN A 203 -5.49 17.59 -12.97
CA ASN A 203 -4.56 18.00 -11.92
C ASN A 203 -5.20 18.89 -10.83
N ASN A 204 -6.52 18.86 -10.66
CA ASN A 204 -7.19 19.50 -9.52
C ASN A 204 -6.96 18.65 -8.27
N GLN A 205 -6.52 19.28 -7.18
CA GLN A 205 -6.24 18.58 -5.93
C GLN A 205 -7.52 18.10 -5.24
N ILE A 206 -7.53 16.86 -4.82
CA ILE A 206 -8.58 16.22 -4.02
C ILE A 206 -8.11 16.24 -2.57
N THR A 207 -8.53 17.24 -1.84
CA THR A 207 -8.03 17.49 -0.48
C THR A 207 -8.93 16.89 0.60
N GLN A 208 -10.26 16.91 0.42
CA GLN A 208 -11.23 16.46 1.40
C GLN A 208 -11.12 14.93 1.60
N LEU A 209 -11.12 14.50 2.85
CA LEU A 209 -11.03 13.05 3.19
C LEU A 209 -12.14 12.24 2.49
N LYS A 210 -13.36 12.77 2.47
CA LYS A 210 -14.50 12.11 1.83
C LYS A 210 -14.24 11.82 0.35
N ASP A 211 -13.82 12.83 -0.40
CA ASP A 211 -13.61 12.70 -1.85
C ASP A 211 -12.37 11.84 -2.16
N PHE A 212 -11.32 11.99 -1.34
CA PHE A 212 -10.14 11.14 -1.38
C PHE A 212 -10.50 9.66 -1.15
N THR A 213 -11.38 9.37 -0.19
CA THR A 213 -11.82 8.01 0.10
C THR A 213 -12.46 7.37 -1.12
N TYR A 214 -13.41 8.05 -1.77
CA TYR A 214 -14.08 7.51 -2.95
C TYR A 214 -13.18 7.36 -4.18
N GLN A 215 -12.16 8.20 -4.34
CA GLN A 215 -11.32 8.18 -5.53
C GLN A 215 -10.03 7.38 -5.35
N PHE A 216 -9.38 7.48 -4.18
CA PHE A 216 -8.11 6.84 -3.93
C PHE A 216 -8.23 5.49 -3.20
N LEU A 217 -9.19 5.39 -2.26
CA LEU A 217 -9.39 4.17 -1.48
C LEU A 217 -10.45 3.23 -2.08
N ASP A 218 -10.95 3.50 -3.30
CA ASP A 218 -11.67 2.49 -4.08
C ASP A 218 -10.84 1.22 -4.20
N THR A 219 -11.44 0.05 -4.02
CA THR A 219 -10.71 -1.24 -3.94
C THR A 219 -9.87 -1.52 -5.18
N CYS A 220 -10.41 -1.25 -6.38
CA CYS A 220 -9.67 -1.45 -7.64
C CYS A 220 -8.50 -0.47 -7.77
N HIS A 221 -8.73 0.80 -7.42
CA HIS A 221 -7.69 1.83 -7.48
C HIS A 221 -6.59 1.56 -6.44
N LEU A 222 -6.96 1.32 -5.18
CA LEU A 222 -6.01 1.02 -4.12
C LEU A 222 -5.17 -0.22 -4.44
N SER A 223 -5.78 -1.25 -5.00
CA SER A 223 -5.06 -2.44 -5.44
C SER A 223 -4.02 -2.14 -6.50
N LYS A 224 -4.38 -1.35 -7.51
CA LYS A 224 -3.41 -0.89 -8.51
C LYS A 224 -2.26 -0.12 -7.85
N MET A 225 -2.57 0.80 -6.93
CA MET A 225 -1.55 1.57 -6.23
C MET A 225 -0.55 0.66 -5.51
N ILE A 226 -1.03 -0.35 -4.79
CA ILE A 226 -0.18 -1.26 -4.01
C ILE A 226 0.58 -2.23 -4.92
N THR A 227 -0.09 -2.85 -5.88
CA THR A 227 0.51 -3.91 -6.69
C THR A 227 1.39 -3.38 -7.82
N LYS A 228 0.96 -2.30 -8.49
CA LYS A 228 1.61 -1.78 -9.69
C LYS A 228 2.40 -0.50 -9.47
N TYR A 229 1.92 0.43 -8.60
CA TYR A 229 2.45 1.80 -8.52
C TYR A 229 3.32 2.09 -7.29
N ILE A 230 3.51 1.12 -6.41
CA ILE A 230 4.66 1.12 -5.49
C ILE A 230 5.91 0.75 -6.30
N VAL A 231 6.96 1.51 -6.12
CA VAL A 231 8.27 1.28 -6.72
C VAL A 231 9.26 0.87 -5.64
N LEU A 232 9.91 -0.26 -5.88
CA LEU A 232 10.97 -0.79 -5.02
C LEU A 232 12.32 -0.29 -5.57
N ASN A 233 12.93 0.68 -4.91
CA ASN A 233 14.25 1.17 -5.26
C ASN A 233 15.31 0.34 -4.52
N GLU A 234 15.94 -0.59 -5.24
CA GLU A 234 16.93 -1.51 -4.69
C GLU A 234 18.25 -0.84 -4.32
N SER A 235 18.62 0.25 -5.00
CA SER A 235 19.88 0.94 -4.71
C SER A 235 19.89 1.66 -3.35
N THR A 236 18.72 2.01 -2.84
CA THR A 236 18.56 2.75 -1.58
C THR A 236 17.72 2.01 -0.53
N ASP A 237 17.19 0.81 -0.87
CA ASP A 237 16.25 0.04 -0.04
C ASP A 237 15.05 0.89 0.38
N THR A 238 14.44 1.61 -0.58
CA THR A 238 13.33 2.50 -0.31
C THR A 238 12.10 2.17 -1.15
N LEU A 239 10.94 2.38 -0.56
CA LEU A 239 9.65 2.35 -1.25
C LEU A 239 9.29 3.75 -1.72
N MET A 240 8.85 3.85 -2.94
CA MET A 240 8.27 5.07 -3.49
C MET A 240 6.88 4.77 -4.04
N VAL A 241 6.01 5.76 -4.04
CA VAL A 241 4.69 5.68 -4.69
C VAL A 241 4.60 6.76 -5.76
N LEU A 242 3.99 6.44 -6.89
CA LEU A 242 3.83 7.41 -7.97
C LEU A 242 2.98 8.60 -7.51
N ARG A 243 3.35 9.79 -7.97
CA ARG A 243 2.53 10.99 -7.88
C ARG A 243 1.35 10.90 -8.85
N PRO A 244 0.24 11.61 -8.63
CA PRO A 244 -0.96 11.49 -9.48
C PRO A 244 -0.67 11.63 -10.97
N TYR A 245 0.04 12.69 -11.37
CA TYR A 245 0.35 12.91 -12.79
C TYR A 245 1.24 11.82 -13.41
N GLN A 246 2.10 11.17 -12.60
CA GLN A 246 2.90 10.02 -13.04
C GLN A 246 2.00 8.79 -13.23
N TYR A 247 1.07 8.57 -12.30
CA TYR A 247 0.06 7.52 -12.40
C TYR A 247 -0.75 7.66 -13.69
N TYR A 248 -1.34 8.83 -13.93
CA TYR A 248 -2.13 9.08 -15.15
C TYR A 248 -1.28 8.93 -16.43
N ALA A 249 -0.05 9.43 -16.42
CA ALA A 249 0.86 9.26 -17.56
C ALA A 249 1.12 7.78 -17.87
N VAL A 250 1.38 6.96 -16.84
CA VAL A 250 1.59 5.51 -17.02
C VAL A 250 0.32 4.83 -17.52
N GLU A 251 -0.85 5.13 -16.95
CA GLU A 251 -2.14 4.54 -17.39
C GLU A 251 -2.42 4.89 -18.85
N GLU A 252 -2.23 6.13 -19.28
CA GLU A 252 -2.43 6.55 -20.67
C GLU A 252 -1.45 5.88 -21.64
N ILE A 253 -0.17 5.72 -21.27
CA ILE A 253 0.79 5.00 -22.12
C ILE A 253 0.40 3.52 -22.22
N VAL A 254 0.08 2.88 -21.10
CA VAL A 254 -0.32 1.46 -21.09
C VAL A 254 -1.59 1.24 -21.91
N LYS A 255 -2.56 2.15 -21.79
CA LYS A 255 -3.77 2.13 -22.58
C LYS A 255 -3.46 2.26 -24.07
N ARG A 256 -2.62 3.24 -24.44
CA ARG A 256 -2.21 3.47 -25.84
C ARG A 256 -1.56 2.23 -26.44
N VAL A 257 -0.64 1.59 -25.71
CA VAL A 257 0.06 0.36 -26.14
C VAL A 257 -0.91 -0.81 -26.36
N LYS A 258 -2.00 -0.89 -25.58
CA LYS A 258 -2.99 -1.97 -25.71
C LYS A 258 -4.01 -1.73 -26.82
N GLU A 259 -4.33 -0.49 -27.11
CA GLU A 259 -5.47 -0.13 -27.95
C GLU A 259 -5.06 0.43 -29.33
N SER A 260 -3.77 0.72 -29.55
CA SER A 260 -3.31 1.38 -30.76
C SER A 260 -1.85 1.08 -31.09
N ASP A 261 -1.56 0.98 -32.39
CA ASP A 261 -0.18 0.89 -32.93
C ASP A 261 0.42 2.27 -33.22
N GLU A 262 -0.30 3.35 -32.94
CA GLU A 262 0.17 4.70 -33.20
C GLU A 262 1.17 5.19 -32.16
N ASN A 263 2.10 6.03 -32.59
CA ASN A 263 3.05 6.71 -31.71
C ASN A 263 2.34 7.64 -30.73
N GLY A 264 3.03 7.94 -29.63
CA GLY A 264 2.56 8.86 -28.60
C GLY A 264 3.72 9.62 -27.97
N TYR A 265 3.38 10.66 -27.21
CA TYR A 265 4.36 11.37 -26.39
C TYR A 265 3.74 11.78 -25.05
N ILE A 266 4.58 11.93 -24.03
CA ILE A 266 4.21 12.48 -22.73
C ILE A 266 5.03 13.73 -22.47
N TRP A 267 4.34 14.83 -22.20
CA TRP A 267 4.97 16.10 -21.89
C TRP A 267 5.22 16.22 -20.40
N HIS A 268 6.47 16.15 -20.00
CA HIS A 268 6.91 16.29 -18.62
C HIS A 268 7.89 17.45 -18.47
N THR A 269 7.72 18.27 -17.43
CA THR A 269 8.69 19.32 -17.07
C THR A 269 9.98 18.72 -16.51
N THR A 270 11.04 19.52 -16.45
CA THR A 270 12.30 19.12 -15.80
C THR A 270 12.04 18.87 -14.30
N GLY A 271 12.63 17.82 -13.74
CA GLY A 271 12.45 17.46 -12.32
C GLY A 271 11.12 16.79 -11.95
N SER A 272 10.22 16.54 -12.91
CA SER A 272 8.93 15.89 -12.66
C SER A 272 9.02 14.37 -12.47
N GLY A 273 10.20 13.77 -12.53
CA GLY A 273 10.38 12.32 -12.37
C GLY A 273 10.07 11.51 -13.64
N LYS A 274 10.45 12.02 -14.82
CA LYS A 274 10.33 11.31 -16.11
C LYS A 274 10.88 9.90 -16.05
N THR A 275 12.06 9.72 -15.44
CA THR A 275 12.74 8.43 -15.28
C THR A 275 11.85 7.42 -14.56
N LEU A 276 11.20 7.83 -13.44
CA LEU A 276 10.34 6.95 -12.68
C LEU A 276 9.08 6.56 -13.47
N THR A 277 8.49 7.51 -14.20
CA THR A 277 7.33 7.27 -15.08
C THR A 277 7.70 6.28 -16.19
N SER A 278 8.81 6.49 -16.89
CA SER A 278 9.27 5.63 -17.98
C SER A 278 9.63 4.23 -17.49
N PHE A 279 10.36 4.13 -16.39
CA PHE A 279 10.71 2.86 -15.76
C PHE A 279 9.46 2.06 -15.40
N LYS A 280 8.49 2.71 -14.72
CA LYS A 280 7.27 2.03 -14.29
C LYS A 280 6.39 1.62 -15.47
N THR A 281 6.31 2.45 -16.49
CA THR A 281 5.65 2.12 -17.75
C THR A 281 6.27 0.88 -18.39
N SER A 282 7.59 0.87 -18.55
CA SER A 282 8.31 -0.27 -19.14
C SER A 282 8.07 -1.55 -18.34
N GLN A 283 8.14 -1.48 -17.01
CA GLN A 283 7.87 -2.62 -16.14
C GLN A 283 6.45 -3.19 -16.31
N ILE A 284 5.45 -2.32 -16.43
CA ILE A 284 4.06 -2.76 -16.61
C ILE A 284 3.84 -3.34 -18.02
N ILE A 285 4.39 -2.69 -19.05
CA ILE A 285 4.26 -3.14 -20.44
C ILE A 285 4.92 -4.51 -20.64
N THR A 286 6.05 -4.79 -20.02
CA THR A 286 6.70 -6.12 -20.11
C THR A 286 5.87 -7.26 -19.53
N SER A 287 4.87 -6.96 -18.70
CA SER A 287 3.92 -7.97 -18.18
C SER A 287 2.74 -8.25 -19.10
N ILE A 288 2.60 -7.53 -20.21
CA ILE A 288 1.53 -7.74 -21.20
C ILE A 288 1.94 -8.91 -22.10
N PRO A 289 1.14 -10.01 -22.18
CA PRO A 289 1.53 -11.22 -22.92
C PRO A 289 1.88 -10.99 -24.39
N ASP A 290 1.20 -10.04 -25.05
CA ASP A 290 1.41 -9.76 -26.49
C ASP A 290 2.67 -8.90 -26.76
N ILE A 291 3.36 -8.43 -25.73
CA ILE A 291 4.57 -7.63 -25.86
C ILE A 291 5.82 -8.50 -25.71
N ALA A 292 6.46 -8.79 -26.83
CA ALA A 292 7.67 -9.62 -26.83
C ALA A 292 8.90 -8.92 -26.26
N LYS A 293 9.02 -7.60 -26.43
CA LYS A 293 10.18 -6.80 -25.97
C LYS A 293 9.83 -5.34 -25.76
N VAL A 294 10.39 -4.75 -24.70
CA VAL A 294 10.38 -3.31 -24.48
C VAL A 294 11.82 -2.80 -24.58
N VAL A 295 12.05 -1.76 -25.40
CA VAL A 295 13.37 -1.14 -25.57
C VAL A 295 13.30 0.27 -25.01
N PHE A 296 14.16 0.55 -24.03
CA PHE A 296 14.28 1.86 -23.40
C PHE A 296 15.52 2.55 -23.94
N VAL A 297 15.32 3.69 -24.63
CA VAL A 297 16.42 4.45 -25.23
C VAL A 297 16.60 5.76 -24.46
N VAL A 298 17.82 6.00 -23.99
CA VAL A 298 18.21 7.21 -23.26
C VAL A 298 19.28 7.98 -24.01
N ASP A 299 19.23 9.32 -23.93
CA ASP A 299 20.17 10.21 -24.61
C ASP A 299 21.41 10.57 -23.75
N ARG A 300 21.36 10.23 -22.45
CA ARG A 300 22.42 10.57 -21.48
C ARG A 300 22.93 9.34 -20.75
N LYS A 301 24.24 9.17 -20.69
CA LYS A 301 24.89 8.06 -19.97
C LYS A 301 24.53 7.99 -18.49
N ASP A 302 24.28 9.13 -17.85
CA ASP A 302 23.93 9.20 -16.41
C ASP A 302 22.56 8.58 -16.09
N LEU A 303 21.68 8.36 -17.09
CA LEU A 303 20.38 7.72 -16.91
C LEU A 303 20.47 6.18 -17.00
N ASP A 304 21.56 5.62 -17.51
CA ASP A 304 21.75 4.17 -17.60
C ASP A 304 21.94 3.52 -16.23
N TYR A 305 22.30 4.31 -15.21
CA TYR A 305 22.61 3.84 -13.85
C TYR A 305 21.53 4.16 -12.80
N GLN A 306 20.39 4.68 -13.20
CA GLN A 306 19.24 4.95 -12.33
C GLN A 306 18.17 3.87 -12.46
#